data_a189a34b52dd56ffc7e08ae9125774c4
#
_entry.id   a189a34b52dd56ffc7e08ae9125774c4
#
_cell.length_a   1.000
_cell.length_b   1.000
_cell.length_c   1.000
_cell.angle_alpha   90.00
_cell.angle_beta   90.00
_cell.angle_gamma   90.00
#
_symmetry.space_group_name_H-M   'P 1'
#
loop_
_entity.id
_entity.type
_entity.pdbx_description
1 polymer ?
#
loop_
_entity_poly.entity_id
_entity_poly.type
_entity_poly.pdbx_seq_one_letter_code
_entity_poly.pdbx_strand_id
1 'polypeptide(L)'
;ATLEKLHKVDTVIVDKTGTITIGKPTLVDIQNTSDMNDMDLIGVLASLEKKSEHPIAHAIVNYAKEKNISTQEVSNFEVIQGKGLKGHIKGVEYFVGNTKLVQDLGVSFDQRLLDNFTSQGKTPVIISTKEKVLGFVMVADEIKVESKQAVADLHKLGITVVMLTGDDEKAAKHIASLVGIDEVIAHVLPQDKLAKIKELQSQGHTVAMAGDGVNDAPALAQADVGIAMGTGTDVAIESAGITLLGGDVSKLVKAIRLSKITMRGIKQNLFWAFIYNIIGI
;
A
#
# COMPACT_ATOMS: atom_id res chain seq x y z
N ALA A 1 19.93 9.97 -18.14
CA ALA A 1 18.80 9.08 -18.02
C ALA A 1 18.17 9.11 -16.62
N THR A 2 18.08 8.01 -15.84
CA THR A 2 17.27 7.96 -14.60
C THR A 2 17.78 8.92 -13.51
N LEU A 3 19.08 8.98 -13.25
CA LEU A 3 19.68 9.94 -12.30
C LEU A 3 19.44 11.38 -12.71
N GLU A 4 19.44 11.68 -14.00
CA GLU A 4 19.17 13.01 -14.54
C GLU A 4 17.71 13.44 -14.34
N LYS A 5 16.75 12.50 -14.34
CA LYS A 5 15.36 12.77 -13.99
C LYS A 5 15.18 12.91 -12.48
N LEU A 6 15.86 12.07 -11.70
CA LEU A 6 15.71 11.99 -10.26
C LEU A 6 16.00 13.33 -9.54
N HIS A 7 16.95 14.14 -10.02
CA HIS A 7 17.24 15.45 -9.38
C HIS A 7 16.13 16.48 -9.57
N LYS A 8 15.22 16.28 -10.54
CA LYS A 8 14.09 17.16 -10.83
C LYS A 8 12.83 16.78 -10.07
N VAL A 9 12.79 15.60 -9.45
CA VAL A 9 11.63 15.11 -8.70
C VAL A 9 11.21 16.13 -7.65
N ASP A 10 9.94 16.51 -7.70
CA ASP A 10 9.25 17.39 -6.76
C ASP A 10 8.14 16.66 -5.99
N THR A 11 7.67 15.53 -6.52
CA THR A 11 6.60 14.72 -5.93
C THR A 11 7.02 13.26 -5.89
N VAL A 12 6.96 12.67 -4.69
CA VAL A 12 7.17 11.23 -4.47
C VAL A 12 5.85 10.59 -4.11
N ILE A 13 5.42 9.65 -4.93
CA ILE A 13 4.29 8.78 -4.62
C ILE A 13 4.84 7.52 -3.99
N VAL A 14 4.25 7.11 -2.88
CA VAL A 14 4.58 5.87 -2.18
C VAL A 14 3.36 4.96 -2.09
N ASP A 15 3.55 3.67 -2.34
CA ASP A 15 2.56 2.68 -1.90
C ASP A 15 2.65 2.53 -0.37
N LYS A 16 1.57 2.13 0.28
CA LYS A 16 1.58 1.91 1.72
C LYS A 16 2.32 0.61 2.06
N THR A 17 1.82 -0.50 1.51
CA THR A 17 2.21 -1.87 1.89
C THR A 17 3.58 -2.21 1.33
N GLY A 18 4.49 -2.72 2.17
CA GLY A 18 5.85 -3.07 1.75
C GLY A 18 6.77 -1.87 1.51
N THR A 19 6.24 -0.65 1.39
CA THR A 19 7.01 0.60 1.17
C THR A 19 7.11 1.43 2.45
N ILE A 20 6.00 1.97 2.94
CA ILE A 20 5.92 2.71 4.22
C ILE A 20 5.82 1.74 5.39
N THR A 21 5.12 0.63 5.21
CA THR A 21 4.97 -0.45 6.18
C THR A 21 5.86 -1.65 5.81
N ILE A 22 5.99 -2.60 6.74
CA ILE A 22 6.84 -3.81 6.56
C ILE A 22 6.32 -4.70 5.41
N GLY A 23 5.02 -4.64 5.10
CA GLY A 23 4.38 -5.48 4.09
C GLY A 23 4.04 -6.89 4.61
N LYS A 24 3.97 -7.03 5.93
CA LYS A 24 3.59 -8.26 6.62
C LYS A 24 2.42 -7.98 7.56
N PRO A 25 1.21 -7.78 7.02
CA PRO A 25 0.04 -7.55 7.84
C PRO A 25 -0.21 -8.75 8.76
N THR A 26 -0.69 -8.45 9.96
CA THR A 26 -1.05 -9.46 10.97
C THR A 26 -2.47 -9.20 11.47
N LEU A 27 -3.18 -10.26 11.84
CA LEU A 27 -4.48 -10.16 12.50
C LEU A 27 -4.22 -9.74 13.96
N VAL A 28 -4.77 -8.59 14.35
CA VAL A 28 -4.48 -7.96 15.67
C VAL A 28 -5.68 -7.89 16.58
N ASP A 29 -6.91 -8.07 16.06
CA ASP A 29 -8.13 -8.01 16.87
C ASP A 29 -9.26 -8.79 16.21
N ILE A 30 -10.17 -9.33 17.02
CA ILE A 30 -11.35 -10.10 16.60
C ILE A 30 -12.55 -9.55 17.36
N GLN A 31 -13.58 -9.15 16.63
CA GLN A 31 -14.86 -8.71 17.17
C GLN A 31 -15.96 -9.64 16.65
N ASN A 32 -16.30 -10.63 17.43
CA ASN A 32 -17.32 -11.62 17.11
C ASN A 32 -18.71 -11.11 17.56
N THR A 33 -19.63 -10.97 16.64
CA THR A 33 -21.03 -10.56 16.90
C THR A 33 -22.03 -11.69 16.64
N SER A 34 -21.53 -12.89 16.35
CA SER A 34 -22.34 -14.08 16.08
C SER A 34 -22.46 -15.01 17.30
N ASP A 35 -23.29 -16.03 17.16
CA ASP A 35 -23.41 -17.10 18.15
C ASP A 35 -22.29 -18.17 18.02
N MET A 36 -21.39 -18.02 17.04
CA MET A 36 -20.23 -18.90 16.86
C MET A 36 -19.16 -18.53 17.88
N ASN A 37 -18.29 -19.48 18.25
CA ASN A 37 -17.08 -19.11 18.97
C ASN A 37 -16.04 -18.48 18.02
N ASP A 38 -15.06 -17.78 18.56
CA ASP A 38 -14.04 -17.06 17.77
C ASP A 38 -13.23 -17.99 16.86
N MET A 39 -12.95 -19.22 17.32
CA MET A 39 -12.19 -20.20 16.54
C MET A 39 -12.98 -20.65 15.30
N ASP A 40 -14.29 -20.87 15.44
CA ASP A 40 -15.17 -21.25 14.33
C ASP A 40 -15.32 -20.08 13.34
N LEU A 41 -15.50 -18.87 13.83
CA LEU A 41 -15.57 -17.66 13.01
C LEU A 41 -14.29 -17.48 12.17
N ILE A 42 -13.13 -17.58 12.80
CA ILE A 42 -11.83 -17.51 12.12
C ILE A 42 -11.64 -18.69 11.17
N GLY A 43 -12.11 -19.88 11.52
CA GLY A 43 -12.08 -21.06 10.65
C GLY A 43 -12.85 -20.86 9.35
N VAL A 44 -14.05 -20.26 9.41
CA VAL A 44 -14.85 -19.88 8.23
C VAL A 44 -14.13 -18.84 7.41
N LEU A 45 -13.66 -17.77 8.06
CA LEU A 45 -12.94 -16.67 7.44
C LEU A 45 -11.67 -17.15 6.70
N ALA A 46 -10.83 -17.92 7.40
CA ALA A 46 -9.59 -18.45 6.83
C ALA A 46 -9.86 -19.44 5.69
N SER A 47 -10.98 -20.19 5.73
CA SER A 47 -11.37 -21.11 4.65
C SER A 47 -11.62 -20.36 3.35
N LEU A 48 -12.31 -19.22 3.41
CA LEU A 48 -12.58 -18.35 2.26
C LEU A 48 -11.30 -17.67 1.79
N GLU A 49 -10.55 -17.04 2.69
CA GLU A 49 -9.34 -16.28 2.39
C GLU A 49 -8.19 -17.16 1.88
N LYS A 50 -8.20 -18.46 2.17
CA LYS A 50 -7.19 -19.40 1.64
C LYS A 50 -7.13 -19.44 0.10
N LYS A 51 -8.20 -19.01 -0.57
CA LYS A 51 -8.27 -18.92 -2.04
C LYS A 51 -7.92 -17.54 -2.59
N SER A 52 -7.61 -16.59 -1.72
CA SER A 52 -7.23 -15.21 -2.07
C SER A 52 -5.72 -15.03 -1.97
N GLU A 53 -5.15 -14.28 -2.90
CA GLU A 53 -3.71 -13.93 -2.88
C GLU A 53 -3.45 -12.56 -2.25
N HIS A 54 -4.48 -11.94 -1.67
CA HIS A 54 -4.35 -10.62 -1.06
C HIS A 54 -3.49 -10.70 0.23
N PRO A 55 -2.62 -9.72 0.52
CA PRO A 55 -1.79 -9.72 1.74
C PRO A 55 -2.59 -9.86 3.05
N ILE A 56 -3.79 -9.26 3.11
CA ILE A 56 -4.72 -9.40 4.24
C ILE A 56 -5.21 -10.85 4.41
N ALA A 57 -5.46 -11.54 3.30
CA ALA A 57 -5.86 -12.94 3.32
C ALA A 57 -4.76 -13.83 3.93
N HIS A 58 -3.50 -13.58 3.54
CA HIS A 58 -2.36 -14.28 4.12
C HIS A 58 -2.24 -14.06 5.63
N ALA A 59 -2.50 -12.83 6.12
CA ALA A 59 -2.50 -12.53 7.55
C ALA A 59 -3.52 -13.39 8.32
N ILE A 60 -4.73 -13.50 7.79
CA ILE A 60 -5.83 -14.28 8.39
C ILE A 60 -5.52 -15.77 8.36
N VAL A 61 -5.06 -16.29 7.23
CA VAL A 61 -4.70 -17.70 7.06
C VAL A 61 -3.53 -18.10 7.96
N ASN A 62 -2.52 -17.23 8.08
CA ASN A 62 -1.38 -17.46 8.96
C ASN A 62 -1.81 -17.48 10.44
N TYR A 63 -2.65 -16.54 10.85
CA TYR A 63 -3.20 -16.53 12.20
C TYR A 63 -3.96 -17.85 12.50
N ALA A 64 -4.80 -18.32 11.58
CA ALA A 64 -5.50 -19.60 11.74
C ALA A 64 -4.54 -20.78 11.87
N LYS A 65 -3.45 -20.82 11.07
CA LYS A 65 -2.41 -21.86 11.17
C LYS A 65 -1.69 -21.82 12.52
N GLU A 66 -1.27 -20.65 12.98
CA GLU A 66 -0.58 -20.46 14.27
C GLU A 66 -1.45 -20.90 15.46
N LYS A 67 -2.76 -20.69 15.37
CA LYS A 67 -3.73 -21.09 16.39
C LYS A 67 -4.27 -22.52 16.19
N ASN A 68 -3.75 -23.28 15.20
CA ASN A 68 -4.21 -24.63 14.86
C ASN A 68 -5.71 -24.70 14.56
N ILE A 69 -6.27 -23.66 13.94
CA ILE A 69 -7.67 -23.58 13.53
C ILE A 69 -7.85 -24.30 12.20
N SER A 70 -8.77 -25.25 12.14
CA SER A 70 -9.05 -26.03 10.94
C SER A 70 -9.82 -25.22 9.91
N THR A 71 -9.39 -25.26 8.66
CA THR A 71 -10.14 -24.73 7.52
C THR A 71 -11.08 -25.78 6.94
N GLN A 72 -12.18 -25.33 6.32
CA GLN A 72 -13.20 -26.16 5.72
C GLN A 72 -13.17 -26.02 4.19
N GLU A 73 -13.78 -26.95 3.47
CA GLU A 73 -13.91 -26.88 2.04
C GLU A 73 -14.91 -25.78 1.63
N VAL A 74 -14.52 -24.98 0.64
CA VAL A 74 -15.33 -23.88 0.10
C VAL A 74 -15.77 -24.22 -1.31
N SER A 75 -17.07 -24.21 -1.55
CA SER A 75 -17.69 -24.33 -2.86
C SER A 75 -18.21 -22.96 -3.36
N ASN A 76 -18.49 -22.85 -4.65
CA ASN A 76 -19.02 -21.63 -5.28
C ASN A 76 -18.24 -20.35 -4.90
N PHE A 77 -16.91 -20.46 -4.85
CA PHE A 77 -16.04 -19.32 -4.53
C PHE A 77 -16.06 -18.29 -5.68
N GLU A 78 -16.22 -17.02 -5.31
CA GLU A 78 -16.20 -15.89 -6.25
C GLU A 78 -15.52 -14.68 -5.61
N VAL A 79 -14.66 -14.00 -6.38
CA VAL A 79 -14.06 -12.73 -6.00
C VAL A 79 -14.94 -11.58 -6.48
N ILE A 80 -15.31 -10.69 -5.57
CA ILE A 80 -16.07 -9.47 -5.86
C ILE A 80 -15.07 -8.31 -5.93
N GLN A 81 -14.75 -7.92 -7.14
CA GLN A 81 -13.67 -6.98 -7.42
C GLN A 81 -13.77 -5.68 -6.61
N GLY A 82 -12.71 -5.35 -5.88
CA GLY A 82 -12.61 -4.14 -5.05
C GLY A 82 -13.46 -4.14 -3.78
N LYS A 83 -14.19 -5.23 -3.48
CA LYS A 83 -15.10 -5.32 -2.32
C LYS A 83 -14.81 -6.50 -1.40
N GLY A 84 -14.40 -7.64 -1.95
CA GLY A 84 -14.14 -8.84 -1.17
C GLY A 84 -14.38 -10.13 -1.94
N LEU A 85 -14.90 -11.13 -1.26
CA LEU A 85 -15.14 -12.47 -1.80
C LEU A 85 -16.36 -13.12 -1.15
N LYS A 86 -16.88 -14.16 -1.79
CA LYS A 86 -17.96 -15.00 -1.25
C LYS A 86 -17.73 -16.47 -1.54
N GLY A 87 -18.41 -17.33 -0.80
CA GLY A 87 -18.40 -18.76 -1.03
C GLY A 87 -19.31 -19.51 -0.07
N HIS A 88 -19.52 -20.79 -0.32
CA HIS A 88 -20.36 -21.65 0.49
C HIS A 88 -19.52 -22.61 1.32
N ILE A 89 -19.84 -22.69 2.61
CA ILE A 89 -19.28 -23.64 3.55
C ILE A 89 -20.46 -24.37 4.24
N LYS A 90 -20.52 -25.69 4.10
CA LYS A 90 -21.61 -26.52 4.66
C LYS A 90 -23.02 -26.01 4.30
N GLY A 91 -23.20 -25.53 3.08
CA GLY A 91 -24.49 -25.05 2.56
C GLY A 91 -24.85 -23.61 2.96
N VAL A 92 -24.04 -22.94 3.76
CA VAL A 92 -24.23 -21.52 4.12
C VAL A 92 -23.36 -20.64 3.22
N GLU A 93 -23.94 -19.59 2.65
CA GLU A 93 -23.21 -18.58 1.86
C GLU A 93 -22.64 -17.50 2.78
N TYR A 94 -21.34 -17.32 2.73
CA TYR A 94 -20.60 -16.31 3.47
C TYR A 94 -19.99 -15.27 2.54
N PHE A 95 -19.89 -14.06 3.04
CA PHE A 95 -19.26 -12.90 2.38
C PHE A 95 -18.15 -12.37 3.29
N VAL A 96 -17.00 -12.11 2.70
CA VAL A 96 -15.84 -11.56 3.40
C VAL A 96 -15.32 -10.36 2.61
N GLY A 97 -15.17 -9.21 3.25
CA GLY A 97 -14.66 -8.03 2.56
C GLY A 97 -14.75 -6.75 3.35
N ASN A 98 -14.75 -5.64 2.61
CA ASN A 98 -14.79 -4.29 3.16
C ASN A 98 -16.23 -3.80 3.43
N THR A 99 -16.35 -2.58 3.96
CA THR A 99 -17.65 -1.96 4.25
C THR A 99 -18.55 -1.80 3.02
N LYS A 100 -17.97 -1.58 1.82
CA LYS A 100 -18.75 -1.45 0.57
C LYS A 100 -19.48 -2.75 0.24
N LEU A 101 -18.85 -3.90 0.47
CA LEU A 101 -19.50 -5.19 0.25
C LEU A 101 -20.74 -5.35 1.14
N VAL A 102 -20.62 -5.05 2.41
CA VAL A 102 -21.72 -5.21 3.38
C VAL A 102 -22.85 -4.20 3.11
N GLN A 103 -22.52 -2.98 2.70
CA GLN A 103 -23.49 -1.98 2.26
C GLN A 103 -24.26 -2.43 1.03
N ASP A 104 -23.60 -3.02 0.03
CA ASP A 104 -24.27 -3.57 -1.16
C ASP A 104 -25.23 -4.72 -0.84
N LEU A 105 -24.91 -5.51 0.20
CA LEU A 105 -25.78 -6.57 0.69
C LEU A 105 -26.99 -6.04 1.49
N GLY A 106 -26.99 -4.74 1.82
CA GLY A 106 -28.04 -4.13 2.65
C GLY A 106 -28.02 -4.60 4.11
N VAL A 107 -26.89 -5.17 4.57
CA VAL A 107 -26.75 -5.68 5.93
C VAL A 107 -26.25 -4.57 6.85
N SER A 108 -26.95 -4.37 7.97
CA SER A 108 -26.58 -3.37 8.98
C SER A 108 -25.39 -3.84 9.84
N PHE A 109 -24.54 -2.91 10.23
CA PHE A 109 -23.42 -3.14 11.15
C PHE A 109 -23.13 -1.88 11.97
N ASP A 110 -22.45 -2.05 13.10
CA ASP A 110 -22.07 -0.91 13.95
C ASP A 110 -20.87 -0.15 13.35
N GLN A 111 -21.19 0.95 12.64
CA GLN A 111 -20.17 1.80 12.03
C GLN A 111 -19.23 2.45 13.07
N ARG A 112 -19.70 2.73 14.28
CA ARG A 112 -18.89 3.37 15.34
C ARG A 112 -17.78 2.43 15.82
N LEU A 113 -18.09 1.13 15.90
CA LEU A 113 -17.13 0.11 16.27
C LEU A 113 -15.99 0.06 15.22
N LEU A 114 -16.33 0.05 13.94
CA LEU A 114 -15.33 0.07 12.88
C LEU A 114 -14.51 1.37 12.87
N ASP A 115 -15.16 2.52 13.05
CA ASP A 115 -14.52 3.83 13.06
C ASP A 115 -13.45 3.94 14.16
N ASN A 116 -13.69 3.34 15.32
CA ASN A 116 -12.72 3.31 16.41
C ASN A 116 -11.44 2.56 16.01
N PHE A 117 -11.55 1.44 15.32
CA PHE A 117 -10.38 0.65 14.89
C PHE A 117 -9.67 1.25 13.67
N THR A 118 -10.42 1.75 12.70
CA THR A 118 -9.83 2.38 11.51
C THR A 118 -9.08 3.66 11.86
N SER A 119 -9.59 4.42 12.85
CA SER A 119 -8.87 5.59 13.38
C SER A 119 -7.54 5.25 14.06
N GLN A 120 -7.28 3.97 14.38
CA GLN A 120 -6.01 3.45 14.90
C GLN A 120 -5.11 2.85 13.81
N GLY A 121 -5.42 3.04 12.53
CA GLY A 121 -4.65 2.50 11.41
C GLY A 121 -4.89 1.02 11.12
N LYS A 122 -5.89 0.40 11.74
CA LYS A 122 -6.26 -1.00 11.51
C LYS A 122 -7.21 -1.10 10.32
N THR A 123 -7.04 -2.11 9.49
CA THR A 123 -7.91 -2.38 8.34
C THR A 123 -8.95 -3.44 8.74
N PRO A 124 -10.25 -3.13 8.70
CA PRO A 124 -11.29 -4.09 9.03
C PRO A 124 -11.55 -5.04 7.86
N VAL A 125 -11.72 -6.31 8.19
CA VAL A 125 -12.28 -7.35 7.31
C VAL A 125 -13.55 -7.86 7.94
N ILE A 126 -14.67 -7.70 7.23
CA ILE A 126 -16.01 -8.03 7.73
C ILE A 126 -16.39 -9.39 7.19
N ILE A 127 -16.87 -10.26 8.07
CA ILE A 127 -17.51 -11.52 7.70
C ILE A 127 -19.01 -11.43 7.94
N SER A 128 -19.82 -11.81 6.94
CA SER A 128 -21.27 -11.75 6.99
C SER A 128 -21.93 -12.89 6.22
N THR A 129 -23.21 -13.08 6.46
CA THR A 129 -24.14 -13.75 5.55
C THR A 129 -24.96 -12.68 4.82
N LYS A 130 -25.94 -13.07 4.00
CA LYS A 130 -26.92 -12.15 3.41
C LYS A 130 -27.83 -11.48 4.44
N GLU A 131 -27.91 -12.01 5.64
CA GLU A 131 -28.87 -11.59 6.66
C GLU A 131 -28.22 -10.71 7.74
N LYS A 132 -26.99 -11.04 8.15
CA LYS A 132 -26.31 -10.36 9.28
C LYS A 132 -24.80 -10.37 9.15
N VAL A 133 -24.16 -9.38 9.76
CA VAL A 133 -22.73 -9.41 10.07
C VAL A 133 -22.48 -10.42 11.18
N LEU A 134 -21.48 -11.27 11.00
CA LEU A 134 -21.06 -12.27 11.98
C LEU A 134 -19.90 -11.79 12.85
N GLY A 135 -19.09 -10.88 12.31
CA GLY A 135 -17.98 -10.30 13.04
C GLY A 135 -17.03 -9.48 12.16
N PHE A 136 -16.02 -8.96 12.81
CA PHE A 136 -14.95 -8.19 12.20
C PHE A 136 -13.62 -8.73 12.68
N VAL A 137 -12.66 -8.83 11.79
CA VAL A 137 -11.26 -8.97 12.17
C VAL A 137 -10.50 -7.74 11.75
N MET A 138 -9.56 -7.32 12.59
CA MET A 138 -8.71 -6.17 12.32
C MET A 138 -7.33 -6.64 11.94
N VAL A 139 -6.84 -6.15 10.81
CA VAL A 139 -5.50 -6.43 10.31
C VAL A 139 -4.70 -5.15 10.33
N ALA A 140 -3.48 -5.22 10.82
CA ALA A 140 -2.55 -4.10 10.85
C ALA A 140 -1.20 -4.50 10.25
N ASP A 141 -0.56 -3.53 9.59
CA ASP A 141 0.78 -3.67 9.04
C ASP A 141 1.69 -2.63 9.71
N GLU A 142 2.80 -3.06 10.26
CA GLU A 142 3.68 -2.22 11.06
C GLU A 142 4.42 -1.21 10.18
N ILE A 143 4.49 0.05 10.64
CA ILE A 143 5.26 1.10 9.98
C ILE A 143 6.75 0.81 10.13
N LYS A 144 7.53 0.89 9.05
CA LYS A 144 8.98 0.77 9.11
C LYS A 144 9.57 1.91 9.95
N VAL A 145 10.54 1.58 10.78
CA VAL A 145 11.18 2.52 11.73
C VAL A 145 11.75 3.75 11.00
N GLU A 146 12.29 3.56 9.81
CA GLU A 146 12.89 4.62 8.99
C GLU A 146 11.89 5.51 8.26
N SER A 147 10.62 5.09 8.10
CA SER A 147 9.64 5.77 7.23
C SER A 147 9.40 7.22 7.63
N LYS A 148 9.21 7.49 8.93
CA LYS A 148 8.98 8.85 9.43
C LYS A 148 10.16 9.78 9.14
N GLN A 149 11.38 9.31 9.37
CA GLN A 149 12.58 10.12 9.11
C GLN A 149 12.80 10.32 7.61
N ALA A 150 12.52 9.30 6.78
CA ALA A 150 12.63 9.40 5.34
C ALA A 150 11.66 10.45 4.76
N VAL A 151 10.40 10.47 5.19
CA VAL A 151 9.43 11.50 4.79
C VAL A 151 9.91 12.90 5.21
N ALA A 152 10.35 13.07 6.45
CA ALA A 152 10.88 14.35 6.93
C ALA A 152 12.10 14.83 6.11
N ASP A 153 12.95 13.91 5.67
CA ASP A 153 14.12 14.24 4.86
C ASP A 153 13.76 14.55 3.39
N LEU A 154 12.69 13.94 2.84
CA LEU A 154 12.11 14.34 1.55
C LEU A 154 11.59 15.77 1.62
N HIS A 155 10.87 16.14 2.67
CA HIS A 155 10.39 17.51 2.89
C HIS A 155 11.54 18.53 2.93
N LYS A 156 12.66 18.21 3.59
CA LYS A 156 13.88 19.09 3.58
C LYS A 156 14.47 19.28 2.19
N LEU A 157 14.19 18.37 1.25
CA LEU A 157 14.58 18.50 -0.14
C LEU A 157 13.55 19.23 -1.01
N GLY A 158 12.44 19.72 -0.40
CA GLY A 158 11.34 20.40 -1.07
C GLY A 158 10.43 19.45 -1.86
N ILE A 159 10.31 18.21 -1.43
CA ILE A 159 9.55 17.17 -2.12
C ILE A 159 8.24 16.91 -1.36
N THR A 160 7.13 16.93 -2.08
CA THR A 160 5.81 16.51 -1.59
C THR A 160 5.69 15.00 -1.62
N VAL A 161 5.13 14.40 -0.55
CA VAL A 161 4.94 12.95 -0.44
C VAL A 161 3.46 12.61 -0.46
N VAL A 162 3.06 11.79 -1.42
CA VAL A 162 1.67 11.33 -1.62
C VAL A 162 1.61 9.83 -1.40
N MET A 163 0.68 9.35 -0.60
CA MET A 163 0.46 7.90 -0.40
C MET A 163 -0.74 7.43 -1.21
N LEU A 164 -0.56 6.38 -2.01
CA LEU A 164 -1.63 5.66 -2.68
C LEU A 164 -1.84 4.31 -2.01
N THR A 165 -3.10 3.98 -1.69
CA THR A 165 -3.43 2.69 -1.06
C THR A 165 -4.84 2.22 -1.42
N GLY A 166 -5.02 0.90 -1.49
CA GLY A 166 -6.35 0.29 -1.60
C GLY A 166 -7.14 0.25 -0.30
N ASP A 167 -6.52 0.62 0.84
CA ASP A 167 -7.11 0.53 2.16
C ASP A 167 -8.20 1.56 2.43
N ASP A 168 -8.85 1.42 3.60
CA ASP A 168 -9.79 2.39 4.14
C ASP A 168 -9.12 3.76 4.36
N GLU A 169 -9.86 4.83 4.07
CA GLU A 169 -9.36 6.20 4.13
C GLU A 169 -8.91 6.62 5.54
N LYS A 170 -9.66 6.22 6.59
CA LYS A 170 -9.32 6.57 7.98
C LYS A 170 -8.04 5.88 8.42
N ALA A 171 -7.90 4.58 8.10
CA ALA A 171 -6.69 3.82 8.38
C ALA A 171 -5.48 4.39 7.65
N ALA A 172 -5.63 4.73 6.37
CA ALA A 172 -4.58 5.34 5.57
C ALA A 172 -4.16 6.71 6.09
N LYS A 173 -5.12 7.59 6.43
CA LYS A 173 -4.85 8.92 7.02
C LYS A 173 -4.15 8.83 8.37
N HIS A 174 -4.50 7.84 9.20
CA HIS A 174 -3.81 7.61 10.46
C HIS A 174 -2.32 7.30 10.23
N ILE A 175 -2.01 6.32 9.38
CA ILE A 175 -0.62 5.98 9.02
C ILE A 175 0.12 7.20 8.47
N ALA A 176 -0.49 7.94 7.54
CA ALA A 176 0.08 9.14 6.95
C ALA A 176 0.42 10.19 8.00
N SER A 177 -0.46 10.42 8.98
CA SER A 177 -0.22 11.38 10.07
C SER A 177 0.95 10.99 10.96
N LEU A 178 1.16 9.68 11.22
CA LEU A 178 2.26 9.19 12.02
C LEU A 178 3.63 9.39 11.37
N VAL A 179 3.68 9.31 10.03
CA VAL A 179 4.94 9.46 9.27
C VAL A 179 5.11 10.83 8.62
N GLY A 180 4.06 11.67 8.59
CA GLY A 180 4.11 13.03 8.07
C GLY A 180 3.87 13.13 6.56
N ILE A 181 3.13 12.21 5.95
CA ILE A 181 2.76 12.25 4.53
C ILE A 181 1.76 13.38 4.28
N ASP A 182 1.92 14.10 3.15
CA ASP A 182 1.16 15.31 2.84
C ASP A 182 -0.24 15.02 2.32
N GLU A 183 -0.38 14.02 1.45
CA GLU A 183 -1.64 13.67 0.80
C GLU A 183 -1.86 12.16 0.81
N VAL A 184 -3.10 11.74 1.02
CA VAL A 184 -3.52 10.34 0.99
C VAL A 184 -4.64 10.16 -0.01
N ILE A 185 -4.47 9.18 -0.88
CA ILE A 185 -5.51 8.74 -1.81
C ILE A 185 -5.79 7.27 -1.50
N ALA A 186 -6.93 7.04 -0.86
CA ALA A 186 -7.38 5.74 -0.39
C ALA A 186 -8.33 5.07 -1.39
N HIS A 187 -8.66 3.79 -1.17
CA HIS A 187 -9.55 3.00 -2.02
C HIS A 187 -9.13 2.92 -3.49
N VAL A 188 -7.83 3.04 -3.77
CA VAL A 188 -7.26 3.08 -5.13
C VAL A 188 -7.16 1.67 -5.68
N LEU A 189 -7.76 1.42 -6.84
CA LEU A 189 -7.52 0.20 -7.61
C LEU A 189 -6.19 0.28 -8.37
N PRO A 190 -5.59 -0.83 -8.78
CA PRO A 190 -4.30 -0.81 -9.49
C PRO A 190 -4.26 0.11 -10.72
N GLN A 191 -5.35 0.14 -11.51
CA GLN A 191 -5.48 1.04 -12.68
C GLN A 191 -5.53 2.52 -12.29
N ASP A 192 -6.07 2.85 -11.11
CA ASP A 192 -6.23 4.24 -10.65
C ASP A 192 -4.89 4.83 -10.21
N LYS A 193 -3.95 3.99 -9.73
CA LYS A 193 -2.57 4.42 -9.41
C LYS A 193 -1.89 5.01 -10.65
N LEU A 194 -2.03 4.35 -11.80
CA LEU A 194 -1.51 4.83 -13.07
C LEU A 194 -2.15 6.18 -13.48
N ALA A 195 -3.48 6.29 -13.34
CA ALA A 195 -4.22 7.50 -13.69
C ALA A 195 -3.76 8.70 -12.85
N LYS A 196 -3.54 8.49 -11.55
CA LYS A 196 -3.08 9.56 -10.64
C LYS A 196 -1.67 10.06 -10.99
N ILE A 197 -0.77 9.17 -11.39
CA ILE A 197 0.57 9.58 -11.84
C ILE A 197 0.46 10.46 -13.09
N LYS A 198 -0.34 10.04 -14.08
CA LYS A 198 -0.58 10.84 -15.29
C LYS A 198 -1.20 12.20 -14.99
N GLU A 199 -2.12 12.27 -14.05
CA GLU A 199 -2.75 13.51 -13.60
C GLU A 199 -1.69 14.48 -13.06
N LEU A 200 -0.85 14.04 -12.11
CA LEU A 200 0.22 14.88 -11.54
C LEU A 200 1.24 15.31 -12.60
N GLN A 201 1.64 14.41 -13.49
CA GLN A 201 2.52 14.75 -14.62
C GLN A 201 1.90 15.80 -15.54
N SER A 202 0.59 15.72 -15.81
CA SER A 202 -0.13 16.73 -16.62
C SER A 202 -0.20 18.10 -15.97
N GLN A 203 -0.11 18.16 -14.65
CA GLN A 203 -0.03 19.39 -13.85
C GLN A 203 1.40 19.97 -13.81
N GLY A 204 2.37 19.31 -14.44
CA GLY A 204 3.77 19.75 -14.53
C GLY A 204 4.68 19.22 -13.44
N HIS A 205 4.22 18.29 -12.61
CA HIS A 205 5.05 17.63 -11.60
C HIS A 205 6.01 16.60 -12.21
N THR A 206 7.20 16.52 -11.64
CA THR A 206 8.15 15.44 -11.93
C THR A 206 7.99 14.37 -10.84
N VAL A 207 7.36 13.27 -11.21
CA VAL A 207 6.86 12.25 -10.26
C VAL A 207 7.82 11.07 -10.16
N ALA A 208 8.23 10.73 -8.93
CA ALA A 208 8.79 9.42 -8.61
C ALA A 208 7.72 8.54 -7.94
N MET A 209 7.67 7.26 -8.32
CA MET A 209 6.78 6.27 -7.69
C MET A 209 7.61 5.18 -7.03
N ALA A 210 7.36 4.92 -5.75
CA ALA A 210 7.96 3.83 -4.99
C ALA A 210 6.90 2.79 -4.60
N GLY A 211 7.15 1.52 -4.94
CA GLY A 211 6.25 0.40 -4.66
C GLY A 211 6.96 -0.94 -4.69
N ASP A 212 6.31 -1.99 -4.20
CA ASP A 212 6.90 -3.33 -4.07
C ASP A 212 6.10 -4.44 -4.78
N GLY A 213 4.88 -4.17 -5.19
CA GLY A 213 3.94 -5.17 -5.70
C GLY A 213 3.81 -5.24 -7.22
N VAL A 214 3.28 -6.37 -7.72
CA VAL A 214 2.87 -6.55 -9.12
C VAL A 214 1.85 -5.48 -9.54
N ASN A 215 0.98 -5.10 -8.61
CA ASN A 215 -0.05 -4.08 -8.83
C ASN A 215 0.52 -2.67 -9.07
N ASP A 216 1.77 -2.43 -8.69
CA ASP A 216 2.47 -1.17 -8.86
C ASP A 216 3.24 -1.08 -10.18
N ALA A 217 3.50 -2.21 -10.85
CA ALA A 217 4.33 -2.25 -12.06
C ALA A 217 3.90 -1.26 -13.15
N PRO A 218 2.61 -1.13 -13.50
CA PRO A 218 2.17 -0.12 -14.48
C PRO A 218 2.41 1.32 -14.00
N ALA A 219 2.27 1.58 -12.70
CA ALA A 219 2.49 2.88 -12.09
C ALA A 219 3.99 3.21 -12.02
N LEU A 220 4.83 2.24 -11.67
CA LEU A 220 6.30 2.36 -11.69
C LEU A 220 6.83 2.68 -13.08
N ALA A 221 6.31 1.99 -14.11
CA ALA A 221 6.69 2.24 -15.50
C ALA A 221 6.25 3.60 -16.03
N GLN A 222 5.09 4.12 -15.57
CA GLN A 222 4.54 5.41 -15.98
C GLN A 222 5.29 6.59 -15.34
N ALA A 223 5.73 6.47 -14.10
CA ALA A 223 6.39 7.55 -13.37
C ALA A 223 7.66 8.04 -14.11
N ASP A 224 8.04 9.31 -13.90
CA ASP A 224 9.31 9.83 -14.43
C ASP A 224 10.50 9.05 -13.89
N VAL A 225 10.38 8.57 -12.64
CA VAL A 225 11.32 7.64 -12.00
C VAL A 225 10.55 6.59 -11.24
N GLY A 226 10.48 5.36 -11.76
CA GLY A 226 9.98 4.20 -11.03
C GLY A 226 11.04 3.65 -10.09
N ILE A 227 10.64 3.33 -8.86
CA ILE A 227 11.51 2.86 -7.77
C ILE A 227 10.89 1.60 -7.17
N ALA A 228 11.50 0.46 -7.44
CA ALA A 228 11.09 -0.80 -6.82
C ALA A 228 11.76 -0.98 -5.46
N MET A 229 10.99 -1.44 -4.48
CA MET A 229 11.53 -1.91 -3.21
C MET A 229 12.18 -3.27 -3.43
N GLY A 230 13.43 -3.46 -2.99
CA GLY A 230 14.18 -4.71 -3.23
C GLY A 230 13.63 -5.95 -2.52
N THR A 231 12.56 -5.79 -1.76
CA THR A 231 11.73 -6.87 -1.19
C THR A 231 10.51 -7.17 -2.07
N GLY A 232 10.32 -6.40 -3.14
CA GLY A 232 9.18 -6.52 -4.05
C GLY A 232 9.31 -7.68 -5.03
N THR A 233 8.29 -7.80 -5.87
CA THR A 233 8.23 -8.83 -6.90
C THR A 233 9.19 -8.55 -8.07
N ASP A 234 9.60 -9.60 -8.79
CA ASP A 234 10.44 -9.46 -9.97
C ASP A 234 9.83 -8.53 -11.02
N VAL A 235 8.50 -8.58 -11.20
CA VAL A 235 7.77 -7.70 -12.13
C VAL A 235 7.88 -6.22 -11.74
N ALA A 236 7.79 -5.91 -10.44
CA ALA A 236 7.98 -4.53 -9.96
C ALA A 236 9.43 -4.07 -10.19
N ILE A 237 10.41 -4.95 -9.92
CA ILE A 237 11.84 -4.68 -10.12
C ILE A 237 12.15 -4.42 -11.60
N GLU A 238 11.62 -5.23 -12.51
CA GLU A 238 11.80 -5.07 -13.96
C GLU A 238 11.14 -3.79 -14.51
N SER A 239 10.04 -3.34 -13.88
CA SER A 239 9.29 -2.15 -14.29
C SER A 239 9.92 -0.84 -13.79
N ALA A 240 10.85 -0.92 -12.85
CA ALA A 240 11.44 0.24 -12.20
C ALA A 240 12.77 0.66 -12.84
N GLY A 241 13.04 1.96 -12.84
CA GLY A 241 14.34 2.52 -13.23
C GLY A 241 15.40 2.45 -12.13
N ILE A 242 14.98 2.24 -10.88
CA ILE A 242 15.83 2.12 -9.68
C ILE A 242 15.28 1.00 -8.79
N THR A 243 16.17 0.17 -8.24
CA THR A 243 15.81 -0.82 -7.23
C THR A 243 16.51 -0.50 -5.91
N LEU A 244 15.73 -0.36 -4.83
CA LEU A 244 16.26 -0.13 -3.48
C LEU A 244 16.44 -1.44 -2.75
N LEU A 245 17.68 -1.92 -2.67
CA LEU A 245 18.00 -3.17 -1.97
C LEU A 245 17.58 -3.14 -0.50
N GLY A 246 16.86 -4.17 -0.05
CA GLY A 246 16.39 -4.32 1.32
C GLY A 246 15.17 -3.47 1.68
N GLY A 247 14.49 -2.86 0.69
CA GLY A 247 13.21 -2.18 0.90
C GLY A 247 13.23 -0.97 1.84
N ASP A 248 14.38 -0.32 2.02
CA ASP A 248 14.58 0.82 2.91
C ASP A 248 14.32 2.13 2.18
N VAL A 249 13.23 2.80 2.55
CA VAL A 249 12.80 4.09 1.97
C VAL A 249 13.83 5.21 2.21
N SER A 250 14.68 5.12 3.23
CA SER A 250 15.75 6.11 3.45
C SER A 250 16.77 6.14 2.31
N LYS A 251 16.92 5.03 1.58
CA LYS A 251 17.81 4.94 0.40
C LYS A 251 17.29 5.78 -0.77
N LEU A 252 15.97 5.98 -0.88
CA LEU A 252 15.38 6.90 -1.85
C LEU A 252 15.86 8.33 -1.60
N VAL A 253 15.81 8.78 -0.35
CA VAL A 253 16.31 10.10 0.05
C VAL A 253 17.77 10.27 -0.34
N LYS A 254 18.59 9.25 -0.06
CA LYS A 254 20.02 9.25 -0.42
C LYS A 254 20.24 9.32 -1.94
N ALA A 255 19.47 8.57 -2.71
CA ALA A 255 19.51 8.56 -4.17
C ALA A 255 19.16 9.94 -4.75
N ILE A 256 18.09 10.57 -4.28
CA ILE A 256 17.69 11.92 -4.70
C ILE A 256 18.76 12.96 -4.33
N ARG A 257 19.28 12.90 -3.11
CA ARG A 257 20.34 13.81 -2.64
C ARG A 257 21.61 13.67 -3.47
N LEU A 258 22.04 12.43 -3.74
CA LEU A 258 23.19 12.16 -4.59
C LEU A 258 22.98 12.70 -6.00
N SER A 259 21.81 12.46 -6.60
CA SER A 259 21.47 12.99 -7.92
C SER A 259 21.55 14.53 -7.97
N LYS A 260 20.95 15.22 -6.96
CA LYS A 260 21.01 16.69 -6.86
C LYS A 260 22.45 17.22 -6.74
N ILE A 261 23.31 16.58 -5.94
CA ILE A 261 24.72 16.95 -5.77
C ILE A 261 25.50 16.73 -7.06
N THR A 262 25.33 15.56 -7.69
CA THR A 262 26.02 15.21 -8.95
C THR A 262 25.66 16.19 -10.07
N MET A 263 24.37 16.50 -10.24
CA MET A 263 23.92 17.43 -11.27
C MET A 263 24.38 18.87 -11.02
N ARG A 264 24.49 19.28 -9.74
CA ARG A 264 25.10 20.57 -9.39
C ARG A 264 26.57 20.61 -9.77
N GLY A 265 27.33 19.57 -9.46
CA GLY A 265 28.74 19.44 -9.83
C GLY A 265 28.97 19.48 -11.33
N ILE A 266 28.15 18.75 -12.11
CA ILE A 266 28.20 18.76 -13.58
C ILE A 266 27.96 20.19 -14.11
N LYS A 267 26.93 20.91 -13.62
CA LYS A 267 26.63 22.28 -14.03
C LYS A 267 27.78 23.23 -13.68
N GLN A 268 28.39 23.09 -12.50
CA GLN A 268 29.56 23.90 -12.10
C GLN A 268 30.76 23.64 -13.02
N ASN A 269 31.06 22.37 -13.29
CA ASN A 269 32.18 22.03 -14.17
C ASN A 269 31.98 22.56 -15.59
N LEU A 270 30.77 22.44 -16.15
CA LEU A 270 30.45 23.03 -17.46
C LEU A 270 30.59 24.56 -17.47
N PHE A 271 30.10 25.24 -16.42
CA PHE A 271 30.23 26.68 -16.26
C PHE A 271 31.72 27.13 -16.28
N TRP A 272 32.57 26.47 -15.51
CA TRP A 272 34.00 26.78 -15.49
C TRP A 272 34.69 26.43 -16.79
N ALA A 273 34.32 25.35 -17.46
CA ALA A 273 34.85 25.01 -18.76
C ALA A 273 34.49 26.06 -19.82
N PHE A 274 33.25 26.60 -19.81
CA PHE A 274 32.84 27.69 -20.70
C PHE A 274 33.60 28.99 -20.40
N ILE A 275 33.73 29.37 -19.13
CA ILE A 275 34.47 30.57 -18.72
C ILE A 275 35.92 30.46 -19.14
N TYR A 276 36.57 29.31 -18.90
CA TYR A 276 37.96 29.12 -19.33
C TYR A 276 38.14 29.28 -20.83
N ASN A 277 37.24 28.74 -21.64
CA ASN A 277 37.29 28.89 -23.10
C ASN A 277 37.05 30.36 -23.57
N ILE A 278 36.21 31.11 -22.85
CA ILE A 278 35.93 32.54 -23.21
C ILE A 278 37.11 33.46 -22.83
N ILE A 279 37.76 33.18 -21.68
CA ILE A 279 38.85 34.05 -21.17
C ILE A 279 40.20 33.61 -21.73
N GLY A 280 40.37 32.34 -22.12
CA GLY A 280 41.63 31.77 -22.60
C GLY A 280 41.84 31.85 -24.13
N ILE A 281 40.85 32.34 -24.89
CA ILE A 281 40.93 32.68 -26.29
C ILE A 281 40.96 34.23 -26.41
#